data_dc2053ffa3cbe8b5357db92f38307fe4
#
_entry.id   dc2053ffa3cbe8b5357db92f38307fe4
#
_cell.length_a   1.000
_cell.length_b   1.000
_cell.length_c   1.000
_cell.angle_alpha   90.00
_cell.angle_beta   90.00
_cell.angle_gamma   90.00
#
_symmetry.space_group_name_H-M   'P 1'
#
loop_
_entity.id
_entity.type
_entity.pdbx_description
1 polymer ?
#
loop_
_entity_poly.entity_id
_entity_poly.type
_entity_poly.pdbx_seq_one_letter_code
_entity_poly.pdbx_strand_id
1 'polypeptide(L)'
;MQNSKPLRLTSQRKKTEPQKRVRIMKRRQFLQSASSAAGVTTSLGALSLTAGCANLAIGNAPKVVVVGGGYAGATAAKYVRMWSNQRIDVTLVEPNASFVSCPISNLVVGGVKTMADITTPYDNLVKRHGVKWVQDRVVQIDAEKRLVKLGSGAELPYDRLIVSPGVDFMFETLPGLSKPGAQDKVLHAWKAGPQTVALRKQLEAMPDGGVYALSIPLAPYRCPPGPYERASVIADYFSKNKPKSKVLILDANDDVTSKGPLFKKAWSDRYKGIVEYRPKHNLTDVDAAGNTLKFEFNDDVKADVLNVIPAMRAGDIAVKTGLATANKRWCEVDFLTFEAKAAKNIHVLGDSIQIEPAMPKSGHMANQHGKTCAAAVVALLSGQEPNSLPIYNNTCYSFVSANEVVHVASVHRYDAEKKTMLTVPGSGGVSAVASELEAAYAFAWARNIWADTLA
;
A
#
# COMPACT_ATOMS: atom_id res chain seq x y z
N MET A 1 67.98 29.90 -16.10
CA MET A 1 67.92 30.17 -17.56
C MET A 1 67.09 29.08 -18.20
N GLN A 2 65.84 29.36 -18.54
CA GLN A 2 65.17 28.95 -19.79
C GLN A 2 63.75 29.50 -19.77
N ASN A 3 63.48 30.28 -20.79
CA ASN A 3 62.23 31.02 -21.07
C ASN A 3 61.10 30.04 -21.44
N SER A 4 59.91 30.28 -20.92
CA SER A 4 58.66 29.76 -21.50
C SER A 4 57.70 30.89 -21.76
N LYS A 5 57.35 31.08 -23.05
CA LYS A 5 56.41 32.06 -23.59
C LYS A 5 54.97 31.73 -23.24
N PRO A 6 54.07 32.74 -23.11
CA PRO A 6 52.66 32.50 -22.89
C PRO A 6 51.91 32.20 -24.18
N LEU A 7 51.02 31.18 -24.14
CA LEU A 7 50.09 30.82 -25.22
C LEU A 7 48.93 31.85 -25.27
N ARG A 8 48.73 32.45 -26.45
CA ARG A 8 47.58 33.30 -26.79
C ARG A 8 46.36 32.39 -27.06
N LEU A 9 45.30 32.56 -26.28
CA LEU A 9 43.95 32.00 -26.56
C LEU A 9 43.20 32.96 -27.52
N THR A 10 42.98 32.49 -28.72
CA THR A 10 42.11 33.15 -29.74
C THR A 10 40.65 32.79 -29.40
N SER A 11 39.84 33.83 -29.07
CA SER A 11 38.42 33.69 -28.85
C SER A 11 37.68 33.60 -30.19
N GLN A 12 37.09 32.42 -30.49
CA GLN A 12 36.10 32.30 -31.56
C GLN A 12 34.72 32.64 -31.02
N ARG A 13 34.16 33.77 -31.45
CA ARG A 13 32.75 34.12 -31.26
C ARG A 13 31.87 33.17 -32.05
N LYS A 14 31.12 32.31 -31.37
CA LYS A 14 29.97 31.59 -31.98
C LYS A 14 28.82 32.57 -32.16
N LYS A 15 28.33 32.66 -33.40
CA LYS A 15 27.10 33.38 -33.75
C LYS A 15 25.93 32.67 -33.08
N THR A 16 25.17 33.37 -32.27
CA THR A 16 23.90 32.91 -31.68
C THR A 16 22.77 33.12 -32.67
N GLU A 17 22.09 32.02 -33.03
CA GLU A 17 20.82 32.07 -33.77
C GLU A 17 19.70 32.72 -32.89
N PRO A 18 18.75 33.43 -33.51
CA PRO A 18 17.69 34.10 -32.76
C PRO A 18 16.64 33.09 -32.25
N GLN A 19 16.46 33.02 -30.95
CA GLN A 19 15.37 32.29 -30.32
C GLN A 19 14.01 32.88 -30.76
N LYS A 20 13.16 32.03 -31.34
CA LYS A 20 11.74 32.32 -31.58
C LYS A 20 11.02 32.55 -30.27
N ARG A 21 10.65 33.80 -29.97
CA ARG A 21 9.79 34.14 -28.84
C ARG A 21 8.39 33.54 -29.08
N VAL A 22 8.02 32.59 -28.23
CA VAL A 22 6.63 32.10 -28.12
C VAL A 22 5.81 33.24 -27.51
N ARG A 23 4.87 33.78 -28.25
CA ARG A 23 3.96 34.84 -27.81
C ARG A 23 2.85 34.23 -27.00
N ILE A 24 2.92 34.34 -25.67
CA ILE A 24 1.85 33.91 -24.76
C ILE A 24 0.69 34.90 -24.89
N MET A 25 -0.43 34.47 -25.49
CA MET A 25 -1.65 35.26 -25.57
C MET A 25 -2.28 35.43 -24.18
N LYS A 26 -2.53 36.67 -23.78
CA LYS A 26 -3.19 36.96 -22.50
C LYS A 26 -4.68 36.58 -22.58
N ARG A 27 -5.21 36.01 -21.49
CA ARG A 27 -6.59 35.49 -21.34
C ARG A 27 -7.69 36.47 -21.81
N ARG A 28 -7.44 37.77 -21.81
CA ARG A 28 -8.35 38.83 -22.29
C ARG A 28 -8.46 38.89 -23.84
N GLN A 29 -7.43 38.50 -24.56
CA GLN A 29 -7.44 38.50 -26.03
C GLN A 29 -8.16 37.28 -26.59
N PHE A 30 -8.20 36.17 -25.87
CA PHE A 30 -8.95 34.98 -26.26
C PHE A 30 -10.47 35.19 -26.16
N LEU A 31 -10.92 35.96 -25.16
CA LEU A 31 -12.35 36.26 -24.99
C LEU A 31 -12.89 37.30 -25.93
N GLN A 32 -12.06 38.16 -26.49
CA GLN A 32 -12.49 39.18 -27.48
C GLN A 32 -12.60 38.65 -28.92
N SER A 33 -11.93 37.54 -29.24
CA SER A 33 -12.03 36.89 -30.55
C SER A 33 -13.26 35.99 -30.71
N ALA A 34 -13.96 35.69 -29.60
CA ALA A 34 -15.16 34.85 -29.63
C ALA A 34 -16.49 35.62 -29.78
N SER A 35 -16.45 36.96 -29.72
CA SER A 35 -17.65 37.83 -29.77
C SER A 35 -17.91 38.54 -31.07
N SER A 36 -17.13 38.31 -32.14
CA SER A 36 -17.26 39.02 -33.43
C SER A 36 -17.80 38.16 -34.60
N ALA A 37 -18.44 37.01 -34.30
CA ALA A 37 -19.03 36.15 -35.34
C ALA A 37 -20.54 35.96 -35.14
N ALA A 38 -21.28 36.99 -34.80
CA ALA A 38 -22.73 36.96 -34.78
C ALA A 38 -23.30 38.20 -35.50
N GLY A 39 -23.54 38.07 -36.76
CA GLY A 39 -24.23 39.08 -37.55
C GLY A 39 -24.36 38.70 -39.03
N VAL A 40 -25.64 38.52 -39.46
CA VAL A 40 -26.13 38.50 -40.88
C VAL A 40 -25.97 37.13 -41.57
N THR A 41 -27.01 36.38 -41.88
CA THR A 41 -28.20 36.58 -42.69
C THR A 41 -29.13 35.37 -42.65
N THR A 42 -30.42 35.63 -42.64
CA THR A 42 -31.52 34.69 -42.88
C THR A 42 -31.51 34.20 -44.32
N SER A 43 -31.48 32.88 -44.53
CA SER A 43 -32.17 32.24 -45.69
C SER A 43 -32.30 30.74 -45.44
N LEU A 44 -33.50 30.25 -45.71
CA LEU A 44 -34.04 28.89 -45.62
C LEU A 44 -33.06 27.81 -46.07
N GLY A 45 -32.84 26.81 -45.23
CA GLY A 45 -32.21 25.55 -45.57
C GLY A 45 -32.31 24.63 -44.37
N ALA A 46 -33.37 23.85 -44.30
CA ALA A 46 -33.49 22.78 -43.30
C ALA A 46 -32.43 21.70 -43.59
N LEU A 47 -31.24 21.89 -43.06
CA LEU A 47 -30.27 20.80 -42.86
C LEU A 47 -30.38 20.39 -41.38
N SER A 48 -31.02 19.27 -41.17
CA SER A 48 -31.03 18.53 -39.91
C SER A 48 -29.58 18.27 -39.45
N LEU A 49 -29.06 19.17 -38.64
CA LEU A 49 -27.97 18.88 -37.72
C LEU A 49 -28.53 17.86 -36.74
N THR A 50 -28.49 16.59 -37.12
CA THR A 50 -28.48 15.51 -36.12
C THR A 50 -27.18 15.67 -35.34
N ALA A 51 -27.15 16.62 -34.38
CA ALA A 51 -26.29 16.51 -33.27
C ALA A 51 -26.51 15.09 -32.71
N GLY A 52 -25.54 14.24 -32.92
CA GLY A 52 -25.52 12.92 -32.29
C GLY A 52 -25.47 13.08 -30.79
N CYS A 53 -26.60 13.43 -30.17
CA CYS A 53 -26.92 12.97 -28.85
C CYS A 53 -26.97 11.45 -28.99
N ALA A 54 -25.83 10.80 -28.79
CA ALA A 54 -25.86 9.39 -28.43
C ALA A 54 -26.95 9.28 -27.36
N ASN A 55 -28.09 8.74 -27.74
CA ASN A 55 -29.09 8.25 -26.81
C ASN A 55 -28.33 7.31 -25.89
N LEU A 56 -27.82 7.83 -24.76
CA LEU A 56 -27.55 7.03 -23.60
C LEU A 56 -28.89 6.37 -23.29
N ALA A 57 -29.05 5.15 -23.78
CA ALA A 57 -30.10 4.28 -23.34
C ALA A 57 -30.18 4.50 -21.82
N ILE A 58 -31.40 4.69 -21.32
CA ILE A 58 -31.71 4.71 -19.88
C ILE A 58 -31.52 3.26 -19.42
N GLY A 59 -30.29 2.77 -19.50
CA GLY A 59 -29.81 1.54 -18.91
C GLY A 59 -29.39 1.88 -17.48
N ASN A 60 -29.63 0.97 -16.56
CA ASN A 60 -29.14 1.09 -15.20
C ASN A 60 -27.66 1.44 -15.22
N ALA A 61 -27.23 2.38 -14.37
CA ALA A 61 -25.80 2.74 -14.23
C ALA A 61 -24.95 1.46 -13.99
N PRO A 62 -23.80 1.35 -14.65
CA PRO A 62 -22.90 0.21 -14.40
C PRO A 62 -22.57 0.07 -12.92
N LYS A 63 -22.50 -1.16 -12.43
CA LYS A 63 -22.31 -1.47 -11.02
C LYS A 63 -20.91 -1.99 -10.78
N VAL A 64 -20.19 -1.33 -9.90
CA VAL A 64 -18.88 -1.79 -9.39
C VAL A 64 -19.03 -2.13 -7.91
N VAL A 65 -18.72 -3.38 -7.55
CA VAL A 65 -18.59 -3.78 -6.16
C VAL A 65 -17.12 -3.80 -5.79
N VAL A 66 -16.77 -3.21 -4.64
CA VAL A 66 -15.41 -3.19 -4.09
C VAL A 66 -15.41 -3.93 -2.77
N VAL A 67 -14.59 -4.96 -2.65
CA VAL A 67 -14.44 -5.80 -1.46
C VAL A 67 -13.17 -5.40 -0.71
N GLY A 68 -13.34 -4.87 0.50
CA GLY A 68 -12.26 -4.40 1.37
C GLY A 68 -11.99 -2.90 1.25
N GLY A 69 -12.07 -2.20 2.38
CA GLY A 69 -11.92 -0.74 2.52
C GLY A 69 -10.51 -0.28 2.89
N GLY A 70 -9.47 -1.09 2.63
CA GLY A 70 -8.08 -0.72 2.84
C GLY A 70 -7.56 0.29 1.81
N TYR A 71 -6.23 0.50 1.80
CA TYR A 71 -5.58 1.48 0.90
C TYR A 71 -5.97 1.31 -0.57
N ALA A 72 -6.00 0.08 -1.10
CA ALA A 72 -6.33 -0.12 -2.50
C ALA A 72 -7.82 0.01 -2.78
N GLY A 73 -8.68 -0.66 -2.00
CA GLY A 73 -10.11 -0.69 -2.28
C GLY A 73 -10.81 0.64 -2.04
N ALA A 74 -10.52 1.33 -0.93
CA ALA A 74 -11.09 2.65 -0.66
C ALA A 74 -10.65 3.67 -1.73
N THR A 75 -9.37 3.65 -2.13
CA THR A 75 -8.86 4.46 -3.25
C THR A 75 -9.61 4.12 -4.55
N ALA A 76 -9.73 2.83 -4.90
CA ALA A 76 -10.42 2.44 -6.12
C ALA A 76 -11.88 2.90 -6.11
N ALA A 77 -12.61 2.69 -5.01
CA ALA A 77 -14.00 3.11 -4.87
C ALA A 77 -14.17 4.63 -5.10
N LYS A 78 -13.32 5.44 -4.46
CA LYS A 78 -13.30 6.89 -4.64
C LYS A 78 -13.06 7.29 -6.09
N TYR A 79 -11.98 6.77 -6.69
CA TYR A 79 -11.55 7.20 -8.00
C TYR A 79 -12.44 6.68 -9.14
N VAL A 80 -13.08 5.51 -9.00
CA VAL A 80 -14.13 5.07 -9.95
C VAL A 80 -15.28 6.08 -9.96
N ARG A 81 -15.77 6.52 -8.80
CA ARG A 81 -16.82 7.56 -8.71
C ARG A 81 -16.36 8.88 -9.32
N MET A 82 -15.18 9.35 -8.96
CA MET A 82 -14.65 10.64 -9.45
C MET A 82 -14.43 10.64 -10.95
N TRP A 83 -13.71 9.67 -11.49
CA TRP A 83 -13.32 9.66 -12.90
C TRP A 83 -14.44 9.26 -13.86
N SER A 84 -15.45 8.54 -13.35
CA SER A 84 -16.70 8.32 -14.11
C SER A 84 -17.64 9.52 -14.06
N ASN A 85 -17.27 10.62 -13.40
CA ASN A 85 -18.18 11.73 -13.13
C ASN A 85 -19.48 11.23 -12.50
N GLN A 86 -19.37 10.35 -11.51
CA GLN A 86 -20.44 9.69 -10.76
C GLN A 86 -21.45 8.84 -11.59
N ARG A 87 -21.11 8.50 -12.84
CA ARG A 87 -21.96 7.69 -13.72
C ARG A 87 -21.91 6.18 -13.44
N ILE A 88 -20.96 5.71 -12.67
CA ILE A 88 -20.82 4.31 -12.24
C ILE A 88 -21.24 4.20 -10.79
N ASP A 89 -22.18 3.31 -10.48
CA ASP A 89 -22.56 3.01 -9.09
C ASP A 89 -21.46 2.17 -8.43
N VAL A 90 -20.98 2.63 -7.26
CA VAL A 90 -19.93 1.93 -6.51
C VAL A 90 -20.44 1.55 -5.13
N THR A 91 -20.38 0.26 -4.82
CA THR A 91 -20.67 -0.28 -3.48
C THR A 91 -19.37 -0.80 -2.87
N LEU A 92 -18.92 -0.21 -1.76
CA LEU A 92 -17.79 -0.67 -0.95
C LEU A 92 -18.31 -1.55 0.17
N VAL A 93 -17.86 -2.81 0.23
CA VAL A 93 -18.15 -3.75 1.32
C VAL A 93 -16.93 -3.86 2.22
N GLU A 94 -17.08 -3.43 3.46
CA GLU A 94 -15.99 -3.44 4.47
C GLU A 94 -16.59 -3.68 5.86
N PRO A 95 -16.16 -4.72 6.59
CA PRO A 95 -16.72 -5.06 7.90
C PRO A 95 -16.36 -4.07 9.01
N ASN A 96 -15.23 -3.37 8.90
CA ASN A 96 -14.81 -2.41 9.91
C ASN A 96 -15.53 -1.08 9.75
N ALA A 97 -15.93 -0.47 10.86
CA ALA A 97 -16.62 0.83 10.87
C ALA A 97 -15.74 1.99 10.40
N SER A 98 -14.42 1.81 10.45
CA SER A 98 -13.45 2.84 10.07
C SER A 98 -12.22 2.21 9.43
N PHE A 99 -11.57 2.98 8.58
CA PHE A 99 -10.24 2.67 8.08
C PHE A 99 -9.21 2.80 9.21
N VAL A 100 -8.36 1.77 9.38
CA VAL A 100 -7.24 1.78 10.32
C VAL A 100 -5.94 1.58 9.53
N SER A 101 -5.03 2.54 9.64
CA SER A 101 -3.77 2.50 8.92
C SER A 101 -2.76 1.54 9.56
N CYS A 102 -2.23 0.58 8.77
CA CYS A 102 -1.08 -0.22 9.20
C CYS A 102 0.24 0.59 9.18
N PRO A 103 0.58 1.38 8.13
CA PRO A 103 1.61 2.40 8.26
C PRO A 103 1.35 3.30 9.46
N ILE A 104 2.42 3.63 10.21
CA ILE A 104 2.39 4.40 11.49
C ILE A 104 1.92 3.55 12.69
N SER A 105 1.29 2.39 12.52
CA SER A 105 0.79 1.59 13.66
C SER A 105 1.89 1.07 14.60
N ASN A 106 3.13 0.93 14.13
CA ASN A 106 4.26 0.58 14.99
C ASN A 106 4.52 1.65 16.05
N LEU A 107 4.22 2.93 15.77
CA LEU A 107 4.30 4.00 16.76
C LEU A 107 3.25 3.87 17.88
N VAL A 108 2.12 3.21 17.61
CA VAL A 108 1.15 2.86 18.67
C VAL A 108 1.73 1.77 19.57
N VAL A 109 2.36 0.75 18.99
CA VAL A 109 3.07 -0.29 19.78
C VAL A 109 4.20 0.33 20.59
N GLY A 110 4.97 1.27 20.02
CA GLY A 110 6.03 2.00 20.72
C GLY A 110 5.53 3.02 21.75
N GLY A 111 4.21 3.31 21.82
CA GLY A 111 3.62 4.25 22.75
C GLY A 111 3.76 5.74 22.37
N VAL A 112 4.14 6.02 21.10
CA VAL A 112 4.31 7.39 20.58
C VAL A 112 2.99 7.93 20.00
N LYS A 113 2.11 7.04 19.54
CA LYS A 113 0.81 7.34 18.94
C LYS A 113 -0.29 6.51 19.61
N THR A 114 -1.54 6.88 19.33
CA THR A 114 -2.75 6.15 19.75
C THR A 114 -3.46 5.56 18.55
N MET A 115 -4.43 4.68 18.78
CA MET A 115 -5.30 4.17 17.70
C MET A 115 -6.09 5.28 17.01
N ALA A 116 -6.49 6.33 17.73
CA ALA A 116 -7.20 7.47 17.16
C ALA A 116 -6.36 8.20 16.10
N ASP A 117 -5.04 8.31 16.29
CA ASP A 117 -4.13 8.96 15.35
C ASP A 117 -4.04 8.26 13.98
N ILE A 118 -4.42 6.99 13.90
CA ILE A 118 -4.31 6.14 12.69
C ILE A 118 -5.66 5.63 12.19
N THR A 119 -6.77 6.13 12.76
CA THR A 119 -8.14 5.72 12.41
C THR A 119 -8.87 6.86 11.72
N THR A 120 -9.50 6.57 10.59
CA THR A 120 -10.27 7.55 9.79
C THR A 120 -11.61 6.95 9.38
N PRO A 121 -12.75 7.62 9.58
CA PRO A 121 -14.04 7.13 9.15
C PRO A 121 -14.20 7.15 7.62
N TYR A 122 -15.12 6.35 7.07
CA TYR A 122 -15.46 6.32 5.64
C TYR A 122 -16.42 7.43 5.20
N ASP A 123 -16.78 8.36 6.09
CA ASP A 123 -17.78 9.39 5.88
C ASP A 123 -17.60 10.19 4.59
N ASN A 124 -16.37 10.58 4.26
CA ASN A 124 -16.10 11.37 3.07
C ASN A 124 -16.28 10.58 1.77
N LEU A 125 -15.98 9.28 1.77
CA LEU A 125 -16.28 8.41 0.62
C LEU A 125 -17.78 8.41 0.32
N VAL A 126 -18.62 8.37 1.37
CA VAL A 126 -20.06 8.39 1.25
C VAL A 126 -20.56 9.78 0.87
N LYS A 127 -20.21 10.81 1.66
CA LYS A 127 -20.82 12.14 1.57
C LYS A 127 -20.31 12.95 0.37
N ARG A 128 -19.02 12.84 0.03
CA ARG A 128 -18.40 13.64 -1.04
C ARG A 128 -18.35 12.90 -2.37
N HIS A 129 -18.13 11.58 -2.33
CA HIS A 129 -17.93 10.79 -3.54
C HIS A 129 -19.12 9.90 -3.91
N GLY A 130 -20.14 9.82 -3.04
CA GLY A 130 -21.36 9.02 -3.31
C GLY A 130 -21.08 7.51 -3.39
N VAL A 131 -20.05 7.03 -2.70
CA VAL A 131 -19.80 5.59 -2.54
C VAL A 131 -20.84 5.02 -1.59
N LYS A 132 -21.50 3.94 -1.98
CA LYS A 132 -22.39 3.19 -1.10
C LYS A 132 -21.55 2.30 -0.20
N TRP A 133 -21.39 2.64 1.07
CA TRP A 133 -20.68 1.81 2.02
C TRP A 133 -21.61 0.84 2.70
N VAL A 134 -21.26 -0.45 2.65
CA VAL A 134 -21.98 -1.55 3.33
C VAL A 134 -21.03 -2.14 4.37
N GLN A 135 -21.40 -1.97 5.65
CA GLN A 135 -20.63 -2.54 6.75
C GLN A 135 -20.97 -4.03 6.91
N ASP A 136 -20.34 -4.86 6.12
CA ASP A 136 -20.56 -6.32 6.13
C ASP A 136 -19.29 -7.03 5.59
N ARG A 137 -19.28 -8.34 5.72
CA ARG A 137 -18.22 -9.21 5.19
C ARG A 137 -18.71 -9.92 3.93
N VAL A 138 -17.88 -9.94 2.90
CA VAL A 138 -18.10 -10.83 1.75
C VAL A 138 -17.73 -12.26 2.14
N VAL A 139 -18.65 -13.19 1.97
CA VAL A 139 -18.48 -14.60 2.31
C VAL A 139 -18.32 -15.50 1.09
N GLN A 140 -18.82 -15.07 -0.08
CA GLN A 140 -18.72 -15.81 -1.34
C GLN A 140 -18.73 -14.87 -2.53
N ILE A 141 -18.00 -15.21 -3.57
CA ILE A 141 -18.01 -14.58 -4.89
C ILE A 141 -18.37 -15.67 -5.91
N ASP A 142 -19.47 -15.45 -6.64
CA ASP A 142 -19.86 -16.26 -7.79
C ASP A 142 -19.45 -15.51 -9.07
N ALA A 143 -18.35 -15.93 -9.66
CA ALA A 143 -17.77 -15.26 -10.84
C ALA A 143 -18.63 -15.45 -12.10
N GLU A 144 -19.33 -16.59 -12.24
CA GLU A 144 -20.16 -16.91 -13.40
C GLU A 144 -21.45 -16.07 -13.39
N LYS A 145 -22.13 -16.01 -12.24
CA LYS A 145 -23.35 -15.21 -12.06
C LYS A 145 -23.08 -13.73 -11.82
N ARG A 146 -21.81 -13.33 -11.61
CA ARG A 146 -21.41 -11.99 -11.22
C ARG A 146 -22.15 -11.50 -9.97
N LEU A 147 -22.10 -12.31 -8.92
CA LEU A 147 -22.76 -12.03 -7.64
C LEU A 147 -21.75 -12.10 -6.50
N VAL A 148 -21.88 -11.19 -5.56
CA VAL A 148 -21.17 -11.19 -4.28
C VAL A 148 -22.18 -11.46 -3.17
N LYS A 149 -21.96 -12.49 -2.36
CA LYS A 149 -22.79 -12.80 -1.20
C LYS A 149 -22.18 -12.26 0.08
N LEU A 150 -22.98 -11.57 0.86
CA LEU A 150 -22.60 -10.98 2.13
C LEU A 150 -22.89 -11.91 3.31
N GLY A 151 -22.25 -11.64 4.44
CA GLY A 151 -22.49 -12.35 5.70
C GLY A 151 -23.93 -12.23 6.20
N SER A 152 -24.59 -11.11 5.96
CA SER A 152 -26.02 -10.90 6.22
C SER A 152 -26.96 -11.74 5.34
N GLY A 153 -26.43 -12.40 4.31
CA GLY A 153 -27.22 -13.12 3.30
C GLY A 153 -27.65 -12.27 2.09
N ALA A 154 -27.41 -10.96 2.10
CA ALA A 154 -27.68 -10.10 0.95
C ALA A 154 -26.75 -10.45 -0.23
N GLU A 155 -27.24 -10.25 -1.46
CA GLU A 155 -26.49 -10.47 -2.68
C GLU A 155 -26.34 -9.17 -3.49
N LEU A 156 -25.15 -8.90 -3.99
CA LEU A 156 -24.81 -7.72 -4.77
C LEU A 156 -24.37 -8.15 -6.18
N PRO A 157 -25.16 -7.83 -7.22
CA PRO A 157 -24.74 -8.02 -8.61
C PRO A 157 -23.71 -6.96 -9.01
N TYR A 158 -22.79 -7.32 -9.93
CA TYR A 158 -21.78 -6.41 -10.43
C TYR A 158 -21.52 -6.56 -11.94
N ASP A 159 -21.13 -5.47 -12.58
CA ASP A 159 -20.55 -5.47 -13.92
C ASP A 159 -19.03 -5.66 -13.85
N ARG A 160 -18.38 -5.05 -12.84
CA ARG A 160 -16.99 -5.24 -12.48
C ARG A 160 -16.87 -5.40 -10.97
N LEU A 161 -16.00 -6.31 -10.54
CA LEU A 161 -15.69 -6.57 -9.14
C LEU A 161 -14.23 -6.20 -8.85
N ILE A 162 -14.00 -5.44 -7.78
CA ILE A 162 -12.66 -5.12 -7.29
C ILE A 162 -12.48 -5.82 -5.95
N VAL A 163 -11.51 -6.74 -5.86
CA VAL A 163 -11.21 -7.55 -4.69
C VAL A 163 -9.90 -7.06 -4.06
N SER A 164 -9.98 -6.45 -2.89
CA SER A 164 -8.85 -5.84 -2.18
C SER A 164 -8.79 -6.31 -0.71
N PRO A 165 -8.68 -7.62 -0.44
CA PRO A 165 -8.82 -8.19 0.90
C PRO A 165 -7.53 -8.10 1.72
N GLY A 166 -6.43 -7.60 1.13
CA GLY A 166 -5.12 -7.59 1.76
C GLY A 166 -4.53 -8.98 1.92
N VAL A 167 -3.85 -9.23 3.04
CA VAL A 167 -3.25 -10.54 3.36
C VAL A 167 -3.98 -11.24 4.49
N ASP A 168 -3.96 -12.56 4.46
CA ASP A 168 -4.25 -13.40 5.62
C ASP A 168 -3.03 -14.22 6.03
N PHE A 169 -3.03 -14.68 7.29
CA PHE A 169 -1.90 -15.36 7.89
C PHE A 169 -2.07 -16.87 7.80
N MET A 170 -0.96 -17.55 7.53
CA MET A 170 -0.90 -19.01 7.39
C MET A 170 -0.64 -19.65 8.76
N PHE A 171 -1.60 -19.54 9.69
CA PHE A 171 -1.50 -20.12 11.03
C PHE A 171 -1.31 -21.62 11.01
N GLU A 172 -1.76 -22.30 9.97
CA GLU A 172 -1.58 -23.74 9.75
C GLU A 172 -0.10 -24.15 9.66
N THR A 173 0.80 -23.21 9.37
CA THR A 173 2.25 -23.46 9.35
C THR A 173 2.88 -23.43 10.74
N LEU A 174 2.12 -23.00 11.76
CA LEU A 174 2.54 -22.89 13.15
C LEU A 174 1.48 -23.54 14.06
N PRO A 175 1.46 -24.87 14.16
CA PRO A 175 0.37 -25.64 14.83
C PRO A 175 0.06 -25.18 16.26
N GLY A 176 1.08 -24.75 17.01
CA GLY A 176 0.91 -24.21 18.35
C GLY A 176 0.03 -22.98 18.45
N LEU A 177 -0.05 -22.16 17.37
CA LEU A 177 -0.95 -21.01 17.30
C LEU A 177 -2.40 -21.37 17.00
N SER A 178 -2.67 -22.61 16.59
CA SER A 178 -4.04 -23.11 16.37
C SER A 178 -4.70 -23.60 17.67
N LYS A 179 -3.94 -23.69 18.75
CA LYS A 179 -4.47 -24.10 20.07
C LYS A 179 -5.37 -22.99 20.66
N PRO A 180 -6.44 -23.34 21.40
CA PRO A 180 -7.31 -22.34 22.03
C PRO A 180 -6.53 -21.33 22.87
N GLY A 181 -6.81 -20.04 22.70
CA GLY A 181 -6.18 -18.94 23.42
C GLY A 181 -4.74 -18.62 23.04
N ALA A 182 -4.10 -19.42 22.17
CA ALA A 182 -2.71 -19.19 21.79
C ALA A 182 -2.52 -17.84 21.07
N GLN A 183 -3.44 -17.48 20.15
CA GLN A 183 -3.39 -16.22 19.41
C GLN A 183 -3.76 -14.99 20.25
N ASP A 184 -4.37 -15.16 21.40
CA ASP A 184 -4.63 -14.08 22.37
C ASP A 184 -3.39 -13.76 23.18
N LYS A 185 -2.50 -14.71 23.35
CA LYS A 185 -1.24 -14.58 24.09
C LYS A 185 -0.07 -14.24 23.18
N VAL A 186 0.08 -14.93 22.06
CA VAL A 186 1.14 -14.73 21.07
C VAL A 186 0.59 -13.92 19.90
N LEU A 187 0.83 -12.64 19.93
CA LEU A 187 0.23 -11.68 19.03
C LEU A 187 1.09 -11.48 17.76
N HIS A 188 0.46 -11.39 16.59
CA HIS A 188 1.15 -10.89 15.42
C HIS A 188 1.12 -9.35 15.36
N ALA A 189 0.03 -8.71 15.78
CA ALA A 189 -0.19 -7.26 15.68
C ALA A 189 0.20 -6.67 14.30
N TRP A 190 0.04 -7.47 13.23
CA TRP A 190 0.45 -7.10 11.87
C TRP A 190 -0.70 -6.56 11.03
N LYS A 191 -1.94 -6.73 11.46
CA LYS A 191 -3.11 -5.92 11.08
C LYS A 191 -3.37 -4.93 12.20
N ALA A 192 -3.34 -3.63 11.91
CA ALA A 192 -3.58 -2.60 12.92
C ALA A 192 -5.01 -2.72 13.47
N GLY A 193 -5.15 -2.68 14.78
CA GLY A 193 -6.42 -2.91 15.46
C GLY A 193 -6.23 -3.38 16.90
N PRO A 194 -7.13 -4.23 17.42
CA PRO A 194 -7.08 -4.68 18.83
C PRO A 194 -5.75 -5.29 19.26
N GLN A 195 -5.11 -6.10 18.40
CA GLN A 195 -3.80 -6.70 18.71
C GLN A 195 -2.68 -5.66 18.83
N THR A 196 -2.77 -4.51 18.14
CA THR A 196 -1.79 -3.41 18.29
C THR A 196 -1.78 -2.87 19.70
N VAL A 197 -2.97 -2.65 20.27
CA VAL A 197 -3.15 -2.21 21.67
C VAL A 197 -2.76 -3.32 22.65
N ALA A 198 -3.15 -4.57 22.35
CA ALA A 198 -2.83 -5.70 23.21
C ALA A 198 -1.31 -5.93 23.32
N LEU A 199 -0.57 -5.84 22.19
CA LEU A 199 0.88 -5.95 22.21
C LEU A 199 1.52 -4.81 23.02
N ARG A 200 1.04 -3.56 22.88
CA ARG A 200 1.49 -2.44 23.71
C ARG A 200 1.31 -2.74 25.19
N LYS A 201 0.15 -3.24 25.59
CA LYS A 201 -0.11 -3.61 26.99
C LYS A 201 0.81 -4.72 27.50
N GLN A 202 1.13 -5.72 26.66
CA GLN A 202 2.11 -6.76 27.04
C GLN A 202 3.50 -6.16 27.28
N LEU A 203 3.95 -5.22 26.45
CA LEU A 203 5.23 -4.53 26.63
C LEU A 203 5.25 -3.65 27.89
N GLU A 204 4.14 -3.02 28.24
CA GLU A 204 4.01 -2.23 29.47
C GLU A 204 4.03 -3.11 30.71
N ALA A 205 3.35 -4.26 30.67
CA ALA A 205 3.29 -5.22 31.79
C ALA A 205 4.58 -6.02 31.98
N MET A 206 5.42 -6.17 30.95
CA MET A 206 6.69 -6.89 31.04
C MET A 206 7.62 -6.21 32.06
N PRO A 207 8.30 -6.94 32.97
CA PRO A 207 9.25 -6.32 33.89
C PRO A 207 10.47 -5.71 33.20
N ASP A 208 11.15 -4.75 33.82
CA ASP A 208 12.47 -4.30 33.35
C ASP A 208 13.47 -5.46 33.51
N GLY A 209 14.21 -5.76 32.44
CA GLY A 209 15.05 -6.96 32.32
C GLY A 209 14.38 -8.10 31.55
N GLY A 210 13.08 -7.98 31.20
CA GLY A 210 12.38 -8.96 30.38
C GLY A 210 12.81 -8.94 28.89
N VAL A 211 12.47 -10.01 28.20
CA VAL A 211 12.80 -10.23 26.79
C VAL A 211 11.54 -10.15 25.93
N TYR A 212 11.56 -9.26 24.94
CA TYR A 212 10.61 -9.26 23.83
C TYR A 212 11.24 -9.94 22.62
N ALA A 213 10.62 -11.01 22.12
CA ALA A 213 11.05 -11.74 20.93
C ALA A 213 10.12 -11.50 19.74
N LEU A 214 10.68 -11.01 18.64
CA LEU A 214 9.99 -10.79 17.37
C LEU A 214 10.43 -11.85 16.37
N SER A 215 9.50 -12.70 15.92
CA SER A 215 9.74 -13.63 14.81
C SER A 215 9.25 -13.06 13.50
N ILE A 216 10.12 -13.08 12.48
CA ILE A 216 9.89 -12.55 11.13
C ILE A 216 9.89 -13.71 10.14
N PRO A 217 8.84 -13.85 9.29
CA PRO A 217 8.74 -14.96 8.34
C PRO A 217 9.66 -14.75 7.14
N LEU A 218 9.87 -15.82 6.35
CA LEU A 218 10.50 -15.71 5.03
C LEU A 218 9.70 -14.79 4.10
N ALA A 219 10.41 -13.95 3.36
CA ALA A 219 9.82 -13.14 2.29
C ALA A 219 9.19 -14.03 1.18
N PRO A 220 8.15 -13.57 0.46
CA PRO A 220 7.56 -12.23 0.55
C PRO A 220 6.47 -12.11 1.64
N TYR A 221 6.50 -11.00 2.35
CA TYR A 221 5.48 -10.60 3.32
C TYR A 221 5.15 -9.10 3.18
N ARG A 222 4.02 -8.67 3.73
CA ARG A 222 3.59 -7.27 3.70
C ARG A 222 4.53 -6.40 4.52
N CYS A 223 4.89 -5.21 3.98
CA CYS A 223 5.72 -4.20 4.62
C CYS A 223 7.13 -4.72 4.98
N PRO A 224 8.00 -4.99 3.99
CA PRO A 224 9.33 -5.56 4.24
C PRO A 224 10.15 -4.87 5.33
N PRO A 225 10.18 -3.51 5.46
CA PRO A 225 10.91 -2.84 6.54
C PRO A 225 10.17 -2.83 7.90
N GLY A 226 8.89 -3.16 7.91
CA GLY A 226 8.02 -2.97 9.09
C GLY A 226 8.42 -3.74 10.35
N PRO A 227 8.91 -4.99 10.29
CA PRO A 227 9.36 -5.71 11.49
C PRO A 227 10.56 -5.03 12.14
N TYR A 228 11.52 -4.57 11.34
CA TYR A 228 12.73 -3.89 11.82
C TYR A 228 12.42 -2.50 12.39
N GLU A 229 11.45 -1.79 11.80
CA GLU A 229 10.88 -0.58 12.39
C GLU A 229 10.25 -0.88 13.76
N ARG A 230 9.42 -1.93 13.86
CA ARG A 230 8.79 -2.34 15.12
C ARG A 230 9.83 -2.60 16.21
N ALA A 231 10.86 -3.38 15.89
CA ALA A 231 11.96 -3.66 16.80
C ALA A 231 12.66 -2.38 17.28
N SER A 232 12.89 -1.42 16.35
CA SER A 232 13.54 -0.15 16.65
C SER A 232 12.71 0.74 17.57
N VAL A 233 11.40 0.90 17.32
CA VAL A 233 10.54 1.74 18.17
C VAL A 233 10.27 1.11 19.54
N ILE A 234 10.29 -0.23 19.65
CA ILE A 234 10.24 -0.93 20.93
C ILE A 234 11.57 -0.75 21.68
N ALA A 235 12.70 -0.83 21.00
CA ALA A 235 14.00 -0.57 21.60
C ALA A 235 14.12 0.88 22.09
N ASP A 236 13.57 1.86 21.35
CA ASP A 236 13.48 3.24 21.82
C ASP A 236 12.62 3.38 23.08
N TYR A 237 11.50 2.67 23.14
CA TYR A 237 10.69 2.61 24.36
C TYR A 237 11.46 1.97 25.53
N PHE A 238 12.16 0.84 25.30
CA PHE A 238 12.93 0.17 26.35
C PHE A 238 14.09 1.02 26.85
N SER A 239 14.82 1.70 25.94
CA SER A 239 15.95 2.55 26.35
C SER A 239 15.56 3.63 27.35
N LYS A 240 14.30 4.07 27.32
CA LYS A 240 13.76 5.13 28.20
C LYS A 240 13.05 4.61 29.44
N ASN A 241 12.38 3.45 29.33
CA ASN A 241 11.44 2.99 30.36
C ASN A 241 11.83 1.63 30.98
N LYS A 242 12.62 0.80 30.26
CA LYS A 242 13.02 -0.56 30.66
C LYS A 242 14.43 -0.87 30.17
N PRO A 243 15.47 -0.15 30.65
CA PRO A 243 16.81 -0.16 30.06
C PRO A 243 17.56 -1.50 30.19
N LYS A 244 17.12 -2.40 31.06
CA LYS A 244 17.68 -3.75 31.22
C LYS A 244 17.04 -4.78 30.27
N SER A 245 15.90 -4.42 29.65
CA SER A 245 15.14 -5.30 28.76
C SER A 245 15.80 -5.48 27.40
N LYS A 246 15.42 -6.56 26.69
CA LYS A 246 15.98 -6.95 25.40
C LYS A 246 14.89 -7.01 24.31
N VAL A 247 15.29 -6.60 23.11
CA VAL A 247 14.56 -6.84 21.85
C VAL A 247 15.36 -7.87 21.06
N LEU A 248 14.81 -9.07 20.95
CA LEU A 248 15.40 -10.16 20.20
C LEU A 248 14.67 -10.29 18.85
N ILE A 249 15.38 -10.09 17.75
CA ILE A 249 14.86 -10.20 16.39
C ILE A 249 15.29 -11.54 15.82
N LEU A 250 14.32 -12.42 15.56
CA LEU A 250 14.49 -13.78 15.05
C LEU A 250 13.97 -13.81 13.60
N ASP A 251 14.86 -13.63 12.65
CA ASP A 251 14.53 -13.41 11.24
C ASP A 251 14.79 -14.69 10.43
N ALA A 252 13.76 -15.20 9.76
CA ALA A 252 13.91 -16.36 8.88
C ALA A 252 14.75 -16.08 7.63
N ASN A 253 14.96 -14.82 7.28
CA ASN A 253 15.73 -14.40 6.11
C ASN A 253 17.24 -14.40 6.40
N ASP A 254 18.06 -14.40 5.33
CA ASP A 254 19.53 -14.38 5.44
C ASP A 254 20.06 -13.06 6.03
N ASP A 255 19.33 -11.97 5.81
CA ASP A 255 19.63 -10.63 6.34
C ASP A 255 18.37 -9.75 6.35
N VAL A 256 18.48 -8.55 6.91
CA VAL A 256 17.45 -7.51 6.90
C VAL A 256 16.98 -7.23 5.47
N THR A 257 15.73 -7.52 5.17
CA THR A 257 15.19 -7.54 3.80
C THR A 257 15.03 -6.14 3.17
N SER A 258 15.10 -5.07 3.96
CA SER A 258 14.96 -3.68 3.48
C SER A 258 15.70 -2.72 4.39
N LYS A 259 16.50 -1.81 3.82
CA LYS A 259 17.24 -0.77 4.56
C LYS A 259 18.23 -1.34 5.63
N GLY A 260 18.78 -2.54 5.39
CA GLY A 260 19.59 -3.28 6.34
C GLY A 260 20.71 -2.44 7.00
N PRO A 261 21.59 -1.78 6.23
CA PRO A 261 22.66 -0.96 6.80
C PRO A 261 22.15 0.13 7.75
N LEU A 262 21.02 0.77 7.43
CA LEU A 262 20.45 1.86 8.23
C LEU A 262 19.85 1.36 9.55
N PHE A 263 19.14 0.24 9.53
CA PHE A 263 18.62 -0.38 10.75
C PHE A 263 19.76 -0.90 11.65
N LYS A 264 20.70 -1.63 11.09
CA LYS A 264 21.85 -2.14 11.84
C LYS A 264 22.68 -1.02 12.48
N LYS A 265 22.88 0.09 11.73
CA LYS A 265 23.53 1.29 12.27
C LYS A 265 22.75 1.90 13.42
N ALA A 266 21.42 2.06 13.30
CA ALA A 266 20.59 2.57 14.38
C ALA A 266 20.67 1.69 15.62
N TRP A 267 20.65 0.35 15.47
CA TRP A 267 20.75 -0.58 16.58
C TRP A 267 22.13 -0.53 17.26
N SER A 268 23.22 -0.47 16.50
CA SER A 268 24.57 -0.37 17.05
C SER A 268 24.83 0.93 17.77
N ASP A 269 24.33 2.04 17.25
CA ASP A 269 24.63 3.37 17.76
C ASP A 269 23.75 3.76 18.96
N ARG A 270 22.46 3.35 18.94
CA ARG A 270 21.45 3.82 19.90
C ARG A 270 21.00 2.75 20.88
N TYR A 271 20.96 1.48 20.44
CA TYR A 271 20.33 0.38 21.20
C TYR A 271 21.30 -0.76 21.45
N LYS A 272 22.61 -0.40 21.53
CA LYS A 272 23.65 -1.36 21.90
C LYS A 272 23.32 -2.02 23.22
N GLY A 273 23.31 -3.36 23.23
CA GLY A 273 22.96 -4.13 24.41
C GLY A 273 21.46 -4.27 24.66
N ILE A 274 20.59 -3.56 23.92
CA ILE A 274 19.12 -3.74 23.95
C ILE A 274 18.67 -4.61 22.77
N VAL A 275 19.09 -4.30 21.54
CA VAL A 275 18.70 -5.06 20.34
C VAL A 275 19.72 -6.14 20.03
N GLU A 276 19.21 -7.34 19.78
CA GLU A 276 19.97 -8.47 19.26
C GLU A 276 19.28 -9.00 18.00
N TYR A 277 20.01 -9.07 16.87
CA TYR A 277 19.51 -9.55 15.60
C TYR A 277 20.10 -10.91 15.25
N ARG A 278 19.22 -11.89 15.00
CA ARG A 278 19.57 -13.27 14.62
C ARG A 278 18.91 -13.60 13.28
N PRO A 279 19.67 -13.63 12.18
CA PRO A 279 19.18 -14.12 10.88
C PRO A 279 19.06 -15.65 10.86
N LYS A 280 18.42 -16.19 9.81
CA LYS A 280 18.28 -17.64 9.56
C LYS A 280 17.56 -18.40 10.68
N HIS A 281 16.64 -17.72 11.37
CA HIS A 281 15.78 -18.30 12.41
C HIS A 281 14.40 -18.63 11.85
N ASN A 282 14.31 -19.74 11.08
CA ASN A 282 13.05 -20.21 10.52
C ASN A 282 12.18 -20.85 11.60
N LEU A 283 11.11 -20.15 11.99
CA LEU A 283 10.17 -20.60 13.00
C LEU A 283 9.31 -21.76 12.48
N THR A 284 9.26 -22.85 13.22
CA THR A 284 8.48 -24.05 12.87
C THR A 284 7.27 -24.24 13.76
N ASP A 285 7.33 -23.80 15.01
CA ASP A 285 6.19 -23.89 15.94
C ASP A 285 6.29 -22.90 17.10
N VAL A 286 5.22 -22.80 17.87
CA VAL A 286 5.10 -21.95 19.05
C VAL A 286 4.50 -22.71 20.21
N ASP A 287 5.18 -22.76 21.34
CA ASP A 287 4.57 -23.15 22.62
C ASP A 287 4.08 -21.88 23.34
N ALA A 288 2.81 -21.54 23.13
CA ALA A 288 2.21 -20.37 23.75
C ALA A 288 2.11 -20.51 25.29
N ALA A 289 1.93 -21.72 25.84
CA ALA A 289 1.86 -21.95 27.28
C ALA A 289 3.22 -21.70 27.95
N GLY A 290 4.28 -22.26 27.36
CA GLY A 290 5.66 -22.15 27.85
C GLY A 290 6.40 -20.89 27.42
N ASN A 291 5.76 -19.96 26.64
CA ASN A 291 6.39 -18.77 26.06
C ASN A 291 7.64 -19.08 25.24
N THR A 292 7.58 -20.10 24.37
CA THR A 292 8.74 -20.63 23.66
C THR A 292 8.50 -20.65 22.15
N LEU A 293 9.47 -20.15 21.39
CA LEU A 293 9.54 -20.25 19.92
C LEU A 293 10.46 -21.39 19.53
N LYS A 294 10.00 -22.25 18.59
CA LYS A 294 10.74 -23.44 18.12
C LYS A 294 11.23 -23.22 16.69
N PHE A 295 12.49 -23.53 16.45
CA PHE A 295 13.14 -23.31 15.17
C PHE A 295 13.57 -24.61 14.51
N GLU A 296 13.78 -24.57 13.18
CA GLU A 296 14.16 -25.72 12.37
C GLU A 296 15.58 -26.24 12.67
N PHE A 297 16.53 -25.31 12.79
CA PHE A 297 17.96 -25.62 12.95
C PHE A 297 18.64 -24.85 14.08
N ASN A 298 17.88 -24.09 14.88
CA ASN A 298 18.40 -23.29 15.98
C ASN A 298 17.75 -23.71 17.29
N ASP A 299 18.37 -23.39 18.40
CA ASP A 299 17.85 -23.64 19.74
C ASP A 299 16.49 -22.92 19.94
N ASP A 300 15.65 -23.54 20.73
CA ASP A 300 14.38 -22.95 21.17
C ASP A 300 14.64 -21.64 21.94
N VAL A 301 13.79 -20.63 21.72
CA VAL A 301 13.91 -19.33 22.38
C VAL A 301 12.72 -19.08 23.28
N LYS A 302 12.99 -18.87 24.57
CA LYS A 302 12.00 -18.44 25.55
C LYS A 302 12.08 -16.94 25.79
N ALA A 303 10.91 -16.26 25.85
CA ALA A 303 10.84 -14.82 26.10
C ALA A 303 9.57 -14.45 26.85
N ASP A 304 9.55 -13.26 27.48
CA ASP A 304 8.41 -12.78 28.26
C ASP A 304 7.25 -12.34 27.37
N VAL A 305 7.57 -11.73 26.22
CA VAL A 305 6.58 -11.32 25.21
C VAL A 305 6.97 -11.90 23.85
N LEU A 306 6.08 -12.72 23.28
CA LEU A 306 6.24 -13.29 21.96
C LEU A 306 5.41 -12.50 20.93
N ASN A 307 6.07 -11.91 19.94
CA ASN A 307 5.42 -11.30 18.80
C ASN A 307 5.77 -12.09 17.52
N VAL A 308 4.85 -12.90 17.07
CA VAL A 308 5.06 -13.79 15.92
C VAL A 308 4.32 -13.25 14.71
N ILE A 309 5.05 -12.93 13.65
CA ILE A 309 4.47 -12.59 12.34
C ILE A 309 4.43 -13.88 11.51
N PRO A 310 3.24 -14.49 11.29
CA PRO A 310 3.16 -15.72 10.50
C PRO A 310 3.41 -15.45 9.01
N ALA A 311 3.73 -16.49 8.24
CA ALA A 311 3.74 -16.44 6.78
C ALA A 311 2.38 -15.94 6.26
N MET A 312 2.38 -15.31 5.08
CA MET A 312 1.20 -14.64 4.54
C MET A 312 0.80 -15.20 3.19
N ARG A 313 -0.50 -15.09 2.89
CA ARG A 313 -1.09 -15.33 1.57
C ARG A 313 -2.09 -14.23 1.24
N ALA A 314 -2.65 -14.22 0.03
CA ALA A 314 -3.79 -13.39 -0.32
C ALA A 314 -4.94 -13.60 0.67
N GLY A 315 -5.74 -12.56 0.90
CA GLY A 315 -6.87 -12.64 1.82
C GLY A 315 -7.83 -13.78 1.46
N ASP A 316 -8.38 -14.43 2.46
CA ASP A 316 -9.16 -15.67 2.37
C ASP A 316 -10.23 -15.68 1.28
N ILE A 317 -10.93 -14.57 1.07
CA ILE A 317 -11.96 -14.50 0.04
C ILE A 317 -11.37 -14.68 -1.37
N ALA A 318 -10.18 -14.15 -1.63
CA ALA A 318 -9.50 -14.35 -2.91
C ALA A 318 -9.05 -15.83 -3.09
N VAL A 319 -8.57 -16.45 -2.02
CA VAL A 319 -8.19 -17.88 -2.02
C VAL A 319 -9.42 -18.76 -2.25
N LYS A 320 -10.50 -18.54 -1.49
CA LYS A 320 -11.75 -19.31 -1.58
C LYS A 320 -12.44 -19.19 -2.94
N THR A 321 -12.24 -18.04 -3.63
CA THR A 321 -12.77 -17.80 -4.98
C THR A 321 -11.87 -18.40 -6.08
N GLY A 322 -10.70 -18.98 -5.73
CA GLY A 322 -9.78 -19.55 -6.71
C GLY A 322 -8.93 -18.50 -7.45
N LEU A 323 -8.84 -17.25 -6.95
CA LEU A 323 -8.07 -16.18 -7.58
C LEU A 323 -6.56 -16.26 -7.27
N ALA A 324 -6.17 -16.99 -6.21
CA ALA A 324 -4.78 -17.11 -5.78
C ALA A 324 -4.07 -18.25 -6.52
N THR A 325 -3.69 -18.02 -7.78
CA THR A 325 -3.09 -19.02 -8.69
C THR A 325 -1.58 -19.15 -8.55
N ALA A 326 -0.87 -18.07 -8.22
CA ALA A 326 0.57 -18.10 -8.02
C ALA A 326 0.91 -18.79 -6.69
N ASN A 327 1.52 -19.98 -6.78
CA ASN A 327 1.92 -20.80 -5.62
C ASN A 327 0.79 -21.08 -4.63
N LYS A 328 -0.48 -21.02 -5.08
CA LYS A 328 -1.68 -21.07 -4.23
C LYS A 328 -1.67 -20.02 -3.08
N ARG A 329 -0.86 -18.99 -3.22
CA ARG A 329 -0.67 -17.93 -2.21
C ARG A 329 -1.08 -16.55 -2.70
N TRP A 330 -0.81 -16.20 -3.98
CA TRP A 330 -0.98 -14.86 -4.50
C TRP A 330 -1.80 -14.84 -5.78
N CYS A 331 -2.48 -13.73 -6.04
CA CYS A 331 -3.33 -13.58 -7.23
C CYS A 331 -2.51 -13.03 -8.40
N GLU A 332 -2.50 -13.72 -9.53
CA GLU A 332 -1.93 -13.21 -10.77
C GLU A 332 -2.91 -12.26 -11.45
N VAL A 333 -2.40 -11.12 -11.88
CA VAL A 333 -3.19 -10.06 -12.52
C VAL A 333 -2.52 -9.53 -13.77
N ASP A 334 -3.31 -8.88 -14.63
CA ASP A 334 -2.81 -7.98 -15.67
C ASP A 334 -2.50 -6.61 -15.02
N PHE A 335 -1.27 -6.13 -15.10
CA PHE A 335 -0.85 -4.89 -14.44
C PHE A 335 -1.39 -3.61 -15.09
N LEU A 336 -2.00 -3.68 -16.28
CA LEU A 336 -2.66 -2.54 -16.90
C LEU A 336 -4.07 -2.33 -16.32
N THR A 337 -4.73 -3.41 -15.92
CA THR A 337 -6.13 -3.40 -15.50
C THR A 337 -6.35 -3.94 -14.10
N PHE A 338 -5.39 -4.66 -13.56
CA PHE A 338 -5.52 -5.52 -12.37
C PHE A 338 -6.56 -6.64 -12.50
N GLU A 339 -7.08 -6.92 -13.72
CA GLU A 339 -7.96 -8.05 -13.93
C GLU A 339 -7.23 -9.35 -13.61
N ALA A 340 -7.88 -10.20 -12.81
CA ALA A 340 -7.31 -11.48 -12.40
C ALA A 340 -7.18 -12.41 -13.61
N LYS A 341 -6.04 -13.09 -13.77
CA LYS A 341 -5.88 -14.09 -14.83
C LYS A 341 -6.85 -15.25 -14.68
N ALA A 342 -7.29 -15.54 -13.46
CA ALA A 342 -8.20 -16.64 -13.14
C ALA A 342 -9.67 -16.35 -13.46
N ALA A 343 -10.11 -15.10 -13.53
CA ALA A 343 -11.52 -14.76 -13.69
C ALA A 343 -11.71 -13.41 -14.38
N LYS A 344 -12.56 -13.37 -15.40
CA LYS A 344 -12.90 -12.13 -16.12
C LYS A 344 -13.81 -11.23 -15.26
N ASN A 345 -13.70 -9.92 -15.47
CA ASN A 345 -14.48 -8.90 -14.76
C ASN A 345 -14.21 -8.81 -13.25
N ILE A 346 -13.19 -9.51 -12.76
CA ILE A 346 -12.71 -9.46 -11.38
C ILE A 346 -11.30 -8.91 -11.35
N HIS A 347 -11.09 -7.81 -10.63
CA HIS A 347 -9.80 -7.14 -10.47
C HIS A 347 -9.30 -7.36 -9.05
N VAL A 348 -8.03 -7.73 -8.87
CA VAL A 348 -7.43 -7.94 -7.55
C VAL A 348 -6.33 -6.92 -7.29
N LEU A 349 -6.36 -6.27 -6.13
CA LEU A 349 -5.49 -5.15 -5.80
C LEU A 349 -4.71 -5.33 -4.49
N GLY A 350 -3.68 -4.52 -4.35
CA GLY A 350 -2.91 -4.36 -3.11
C GLY A 350 -2.10 -5.61 -2.77
N ASP A 351 -2.01 -5.93 -1.49
CA ASP A 351 -1.09 -6.95 -0.99
C ASP A 351 -1.46 -8.38 -1.38
N SER A 352 -2.66 -8.62 -1.92
CA SER A 352 -3.12 -9.95 -2.38
C SER A 352 -2.49 -10.40 -3.70
N ILE A 353 -1.93 -9.50 -4.51
CA ILE A 353 -1.41 -9.85 -5.83
C ILE A 353 -0.02 -10.50 -5.75
N GLN A 354 0.31 -11.29 -6.77
CA GLN A 354 1.68 -11.68 -7.05
C GLN A 354 2.49 -10.44 -7.42
N ILE A 355 3.58 -10.19 -6.70
CA ILE A 355 4.49 -9.07 -6.97
C ILE A 355 5.51 -9.46 -8.03
N GLU A 356 5.76 -8.56 -8.98
CA GLU A 356 6.68 -8.79 -10.11
C GLU A 356 7.42 -7.49 -10.50
N PRO A 357 8.71 -7.59 -10.78
CA PRO A 357 9.66 -8.53 -10.21
C PRO A 357 10.10 -8.12 -8.81
N ALA A 358 9.81 -6.95 -8.31
CA ALA A 358 10.29 -6.48 -7.02
C ALA A 358 9.41 -5.35 -6.44
N MET A 359 8.14 -5.30 -6.80
CA MET A 359 7.23 -4.36 -6.19
C MET A 359 7.02 -4.72 -4.71
N PRO A 360 7.13 -3.76 -3.79
CA PRO A 360 6.87 -4.05 -2.39
C PRO A 360 5.36 -4.19 -2.12
N LYS A 361 4.98 -5.07 -1.21
CA LYS A 361 3.64 -5.10 -0.63
C LYS A 361 3.54 -3.97 0.40
N SER A 362 3.03 -2.80 -0.01
CA SER A 362 2.96 -1.59 0.82
C SER A 362 1.65 -0.82 0.65
N GLY A 363 1.28 -0.02 1.65
CA GLY A 363 0.10 0.85 1.57
C GLY A 363 0.20 1.87 0.42
N HIS A 364 1.39 2.39 0.12
CA HIS A 364 1.60 3.32 -0.99
C HIS A 364 1.37 2.62 -2.34
N MET A 365 1.97 1.44 -2.53
CA MET A 365 1.75 0.66 -3.74
C MET A 365 0.28 0.26 -3.90
N ALA A 366 -0.38 -0.15 -2.81
CA ALA A 366 -1.79 -0.49 -2.81
C ALA A 366 -2.68 0.70 -3.26
N ASN A 367 -2.38 1.92 -2.82
CA ASN A 367 -3.05 3.14 -3.28
C ASN A 367 -2.83 3.37 -4.79
N GLN A 368 -1.60 3.18 -5.32
CA GLN A 368 -1.32 3.30 -6.75
C GLN A 368 -2.09 2.24 -7.58
N HIS A 369 -2.15 0.99 -7.10
CA HIS A 369 -2.97 -0.06 -7.71
C HIS A 369 -4.44 0.34 -7.76
N GLY A 370 -4.97 0.94 -6.69
CA GLY A 370 -6.35 1.43 -6.63
C GLY A 370 -6.65 2.46 -7.73
N LYS A 371 -5.76 3.41 -7.96
CA LYS A 371 -5.92 4.42 -9.02
C LYS A 371 -5.85 3.83 -10.42
N THR A 372 -4.85 2.99 -10.68
CA THR A 372 -4.71 2.37 -12.01
C THR A 372 -5.91 1.47 -12.33
N CYS A 373 -6.35 0.66 -11.38
CA CYS A 373 -7.55 -0.16 -11.56
C CYS A 373 -8.80 0.70 -11.76
N ALA A 374 -8.99 1.76 -10.99
CA ALA A 374 -10.13 2.68 -11.16
C ALA A 374 -10.15 3.28 -12.57
N ALA A 375 -9.01 3.76 -13.07
CA ALA A 375 -8.90 4.28 -14.43
C ALA A 375 -9.25 3.21 -15.48
N ALA A 376 -8.72 1.99 -15.30
CA ALA A 376 -9.00 0.87 -16.20
C ALA A 376 -10.47 0.46 -16.19
N VAL A 377 -11.10 0.34 -15.00
CA VAL A 377 -12.51 -0.01 -14.86
C VAL A 377 -13.42 1.05 -15.51
N VAL A 378 -13.11 2.34 -15.32
CA VAL A 378 -13.85 3.43 -15.97
C VAL A 378 -13.70 3.37 -17.48
N ALA A 379 -12.50 3.16 -18.00
CA ALA A 379 -12.26 3.02 -19.44
C ALA A 379 -13.03 1.83 -20.04
N LEU A 380 -12.89 0.64 -19.44
CA LEU A 380 -13.55 -0.58 -19.89
C LEU A 380 -15.08 -0.48 -19.89
N LEU A 381 -15.66 0.13 -18.86
CA LEU A 381 -17.12 0.35 -18.77
C LEU A 381 -17.61 1.47 -19.71
N SER A 382 -16.71 2.29 -20.23
CA SER A 382 -16.99 3.35 -21.22
C SER A 382 -16.63 2.93 -22.64
N GLY A 383 -16.21 1.67 -22.88
CA GLY A 383 -15.78 1.18 -24.19
C GLY A 383 -14.47 1.79 -24.68
N GLN A 384 -13.60 2.21 -23.75
CA GLN A 384 -12.29 2.80 -24.05
C GLN A 384 -11.17 1.86 -23.63
N GLU A 385 -9.99 2.02 -24.24
CA GLU A 385 -8.79 1.29 -23.86
C GLU A 385 -8.20 1.80 -22.56
N PRO A 386 -7.73 0.91 -21.65
CA PRO A 386 -6.99 1.29 -20.47
C PRO A 386 -5.65 1.96 -20.78
N ASN A 387 -5.10 2.71 -19.83
CA ASN A 387 -3.76 3.28 -19.94
C ASN A 387 -2.71 2.17 -20.14
N SER A 388 -1.98 2.24 -21.26
CA SER A 388 -0.97 1.25 -21.65
C SER A 388 0.39 1.42 -20.93
N LEU A 389 0.62 2.52 -20.23
CA LEU A 389 1.90 2.86 -19.61
C LEU A 389 1.73 3.37 -18.17
N PRO A 390 1.17 2.57 -17.24
CA PRO A 390 1.08 2.98 -15.84
C PRO A 390 2.46 3.10 -15.20
N ILE A 391 2.59 4.09 -14.31
CA ILE A 391 3.78 4.32 -13.49
C ILE A 391 3.36 4.29 -12.03
N TYR A 392 4.10 3.57 -11.19
CA TYR A 392 3.86 3.50 -9.76
C TYR A 392 5.03 4.07 -8.99
N ASN A 393 4.72 4.84 -7.96
CA ASN A 393 5.68 5.34 -7.00
C ASN A 393 5.52 4.59 -5.68
N ASN A 394 6.65 4.28 -5.05
CA ASN A 394 6.65 3.75 -3.70
C ASN A 394 7.62 4.53 -2.83
N THR A 395 7.20 4.85 -1.62
CA THR A 395 8.08 5.34 -0.56
C THR A 395 7.66 4.67 0.73
N CYS A 396 8.61 4.02 1.40
CA CYS A 396 8.40 3.41 2.71
C CYS A 396 9.26 4.12 3.74
N TYR A 397 8.64 4.94 4.56
CA TYR A 397 9.23 5.53 5.75
C TYR A 397 9.26 4.51 6.88
N SER A 398 10.34 4.48 7.68
CA SER A 398 10.46 3.61 8.85
C SER A 398 11.12 4.35 9.99
N PHE A 399 10.47 4.33 11.14
CA PHE A 399 10.96 4.93 12.36
C PHE A 399 12.06 4.07 12.97
N VAL A 400 13.20 4.68 13.26
CA VAL A 400 14.30 4.06 14.01
C VAL A 400 14.31 4.51 15.48
N SER A 401 13.57 5.54 15.81
CA SER A 401 13.23 6.04 17.14
C SER A 401 11.85 6.72 17.11
N ALA A 402 11.41 7.32 18.22
CA ALA A 402 10.15 8.07 18.26
C ALA A 402 10.08 9.23 17.27
N ASN A 403 11.22 9.82 16.89
CA ASN A 403 11.30 11.07 16.12
C ASN A 403 12.29 11.04 14.97
N GLU A 404 12.92 9.91 14.65
CA GLU A 404 13.84 9.81 13.51
C GLU A 404 13.45 8.66 12.59
N VAL A 405 13.56 8.92 11.30
CA VAL A 405 13.07 8.07 10.22
C VAL A 405 14.15 7.85 9.17
N VAL A 406 14.10 6.69 8.54
CA VAL A 406 14.78 6.35 7.31
C VAL A 406 13.76 5.97 6.25
N HIS A 407 14.02 6.24 4.96
CA HIS A 407 13.14 5.83 3.88
C HIS A 407 13.82 4.94 2.84
N VAL A 408 13.00 4.28 2.04
CA VAL A 408 13.34 3.71 0.74
C VAL A 408 12.28 4.15 -0.25
N ALA A 409 12.72 4.58 -1.44
CA ALA A 409 11.84 4.96 -2.53
C ALA A 409 12.17 4.19 -3.80
N SER A 410 11.18 4.01 -4.67
CA SER A 410 11.34 3.40 -5.99
C SER A 410 10.23 3.85 -6.93
N VAL A 411 10.51 3.85 -8.25
CA VAL A 411 9.51 4.03 -9.30
C VAL A 411 9.46 2.75 -10.13
N HIS A 412 8.27 2.32 -10.48
CA HIS A 412 8.02 1.15 -11.32
C HIS A 412 7.25 1.57 -12.56
N ARG A 413 7.64 1.03 -13.71
CA ARG A 413 7.01 1.27 -15.01
C ARG A 413 6.65 -0.04 -15.67
N TYR A 414 5.53 -0.06 -16.37
CA TYR A 414 5.12 -1.22 -17.15
C TYR A 414 6.07 -1.46 -18.34
N ASP A 415 6.49 -2.70 -18.50
CA ASP A 415 7.26 -3.21 -19.63
C ASP A 415 6.32 -4.04 -20.50
N ALA A 416 6.06 -3.57 -21.73
CA ALA A 416 5.08 -4.19 -22.61
C ALA A 416 5.57 -5.54 -23.19
N GLU A 417 6.89 -5.74 -23.33
CA GLU A 417 7.46 -7.01 -23.81
C GLU A 417 7.33 -8.09 -22.75
N LYS A 418 7.67 -7.75 -21.50
CA LYS A 418 7.62 -8.69 -20.37
C LYS A 418 6.25 -8.76 -19.72
N LYS A 419 5.35 -7.86 -20.07
CA LYS A 419 3.99 -7.72 -19.49
C LYS A 419 4.00 -7.65 -17.96
N THR A 420 4.95 -6.92 -17.40
CA THR A 420 5.15 -6.78 -15.95
C THR A 420 5.65 -5.40 -15.56
N MET A 421 5.64 -5.10 -14.26
CA MET A 421 6.18 -3.86 -13.73
C MET A 421 7.67 -4.02 -13.40
N LEU A 422 8.49 -3.16 -13.96
CA LEU A 422 9.93 -3.12 -13.69
C LEU A 422 10.30 -1.86 -12.91
N THR A 423 11.24 -2.02 -11.97
CA THR A 423 11.86 -0.86 -11.31
C THR A 423 12.65 -0.04 -12.32
N VAL A 424 12.40 1.27 -12.38
CA VAL A 424 13.15 2.19 -13.24
C VAL A 424 14.53 2.41 -12.62
N PRO A 425 15.63 2.07 -13.31
CA PRO A 425 16.98 2.26 -12.78
C PRO A 425 17.25 3.71 -12.37
N GLY A 426 17.87 3.93 -11.22
CA GLY A 426 18.20 5.26 -10.70
C GLY A 426 17.00 6.10 -10.21
N SER A 427 15.78 5.55 -10.22
CA SER A 427 14.57 6.29 -9.85
C SER A 427 14.25 6.32 -8.36
N GLY A 428 15.08 5.71 -7.55
CA GLY A 428 14.83 5.59 -6.12
C GLY A 428 16.12 5.69 -5.32
N GLY A 429 16.03 5.27 -4.08
CA GLY A 429 17.16 5.28 -3.16
C GLY A 429 16.72 5.05 -1.73
N VAL A 430 17.69 5.13 -0.86
CA VAL A 430 17.51 5.07 0.59
C VAL A 430 18.08 6.34 1.24
N SER A 431 17.62 6.65 2.44
CA SER A 431 18.20 7.74 3.25
C SER A 431 19.71 7.56 3.41
N ALA A 432 20.45 8.66 3.43
CA ALA A 432 21.85 8.64 3.81
C ALA A 432 22.03 8.33 5.31
N VAL A 433 21.17 8.93 6.14
CA VAL A 433 21.13 8.77 7.59
C VAL A 433 19.69 8.93 8.09
N ALA A 434 19.41 8.45 9.30
CA ALA A 434 18.16 8.74 9.99
C ALA A 434 18.08 10.22 10.40
N SER A 435 16.88 10.83 10.28
CA SER A 435 16.70 12.24 10.65
C SER A 435 15.27 12.56 11.09
N GLU A 436 15.15 13.62 11.90
CA GLU A 436 13.86 14.22 12.28
C GLU A 436 13.14 14.86 11.10
N LEU A 437 13.88 15.38 10.13
CA LEU A 437 13.29 15.93 8.90
C LEU A 437 12.51 14.86 8.14
N GLU A 438 13.07 13.64 8.04
CA GLU A 438 12.36 12.52 7.41
C GLU A 438 11.16 12.06 8.24
N ALA A 439 11.17 12.22 9.57
CA ALA A 439 9.99 11.97 10.38
C ALA A 439 8.86 12.98 10.07
N ALA A 440 9.20 14.26 9.87
CA ALA A 440 8.23 15.24 9.41
C ALA A 440 7.64 14.86 8.03
N TYR A 441 8.47 14.36 7.11
CA TYR A 441 8.01 13.85 5.81
C TYR A 441 7.12 12.61 5.95
N ALA A 442 7.47 11.67 6.84
CA ALA A 442 6.67 10.47 7.09
C ALA A 442 5.25 10.82 7.59
N PHE A 443 5.13 11.77 8.53
CA PHE A 443 3.84 12.23 9.01
C PHE A 443 3.05 13.02 7.96
N ALA A 444 3.71 13.85 7.14
CA ALA A 444 3.07 14.55 6.03
C ALA A 444 2.57 13.55 4.97
N TRP A 445 3.39 12.56 4.62
CA TRP A 445 3.01 11.48 3.72
C TRP A 445 1.79 10.72 4.23
N ALA A 446 1.77 10.36 5.52
CA ALA A 446 0.64 9.65 6.11
C ALA A 446 -0.67 10.44 5.99
N ARG A 447 -0.66 11.73 6.35
CA ARG A 447 -1.85 12.60 6.19
C ARG A 447 -2.29 12.70 4.73
N ASN A 448 -1.35 12.86 3.82
CA ASN A 448 -1.65 13.01 2.39
C ASN A 448 -2.24 11.73 1.79
N ILE A 449 -1.67 10.55 2.08
CA ILE A 449 -2.18 9.30 1.53
C ILE A 449 -3.54 8.92 2.15
N TRP A 450 -3.80 9.25 3.41
CA TRP A 450 -5.12 9.06 4.01
C TRP A 450 -6.17 9.97 3.37
N ALA A 451 -5.84 11.25 3.16
CA ALA A 451 -6.73 12.17 2.44
C ALA A 451 -6.94 11.72 0.99
N ASP A 452 -5.89 11.28 0.30
CA ASP A 452 -6.00 10.76 -1.05
C ASP A 452 -6.86 9.49 -1.13
N THR A 453 -6.82 8.64 -0.12
CA THR A 453 -7.60 7.41 -0.07
C THR A 453 -9.07 7.65 0.33
N LEU A 454 -9.33 8.59 1.26
CA LEU A 454 -10.60 8.66 2.00
C LEU A 454 -11.34 10.01 1.91
N ALA A 455 -10.66 11.13 1.59
CA ALA A 455 -11.25 12.47 1.67
C ALA A 455 -11.73 13.03 0.33
#